data_156a8cbcf55e2c54ef0bab3e3035c3cc
#
_entry.id   156a8cbcf55e2c54ef0bab3e3035c3cc
#
_cell.length_a   1.000
_cell.length_b   1.000
_cell.length_c   1.000
_cell.angle_alpha   90.00
_cell.angle_beta   90.00
_cell.angle_gamma   90.00
#
_symmetry.space_group_name_H-M   'P 1'
#
loop_
_entity.id
_entity.type
_entity.pdbx_description
1 polymer ?
#
loop_
_entity_poly.entity_id
_entity_poly.type
_entity_poly.pdbx_seq_one_letter_code
_entity_poly.pdbx_strand_id
1 'polypeptide(L)'
;MGETLVLKNAPAVSAFASVVGQKEADGPLGRRFDAVEPDARAGQDSWEKAESAMLRRAIDMAAERAGVTPGCVLAGDLLNQCAGSAYAVRGLAAPFFGLYGACSTMAEALGMAALLVDGGYFESAAAATGSHFCSAERQFRYPLEYGGVRTPTAQWTVTGAGCVVLSREGAGPYVTRFTPGRIVDAGIKDMANMGAAMAPAAYDTLKRHFEQTGRGPDYYDVVLTGDLGRLGQEILRDLFAADGIDLGPNYMDCGVLIYDIERQDTHCGGSGCGCSASVLTGHFMRGMRDGLWRRVLFAATGALMSPTTAQQGESIPAICHAVAIESGRC
;
A
#
# COMPACT_ATOMS: atom_id res chain seq x y z
N MET A 1 15.07 17.81 9.90
CA MET A 1 14.84 16.93 8.72
C MET A 1 14.32 15.60 9.25
N GLY A 2 13.29 15.02 8.66
CA GLY A 2 12.82 13.69 9.05
C GLY A 2 13.89 12.66 8.72
N GLU A 3 14.30 11.89 9.70
CA GLU A 3 15.34 10.87 9.55
C GLU A 3 14.72 9.51 9.26
N THR A 4 15.46 8.65 8.57
CA THR A 4 15.13 7.22 8.49
C THR A 4 15.31 6.60 9.87
N LEU A 5 14.26 6.00 10.38
CA LEU A 5 14.23 5.39 11.69
C LEU A 5 14.75 3.94 11.59
N VAL A 6 15.79 3.63 12.35
CA VAL A 6 16.31 2.27 12.48
C VAL A 6 15.61 1.59 13.65
N LEU A 7 14.97 0.47 13.40
CA LEU A 7 14.25 -0.30 14.42
C LEU A 7 15.24 -1.21 15.16
N LYS A 8 15.40 -0.97 16.45
CA LYS A 8 16.45 -1.60 17.27
C LYS A 8 16.19 -3.10 17.48
N ASN A 9 14.93 -3.48 17.64
CA ASN A 9 14.53 -4.86 17.88
C ASN A 9 14.05 -5.54 16.59
N ALA A 10 13.83 -4.75 15.52
CA ALA A 10 13.37 -5.22 14.23
C ALA A 10 12.21 -6.22 14.33
N PRO A 11 10.97 -5.76 14.50
CA PRO A 11 9.81 -6.62 14.66
C PRO A 11 9.66 -7.62 13.53
N ALA A 12 9.29 -8.85 13.87
CA ALA A 12 9.09 -9.92 12.91
C ALA A 12 7.71 -9.85 12.26
N VAL A 13 7.64 -10.12 10.97
CA VAL A 13 6.38 -10.41 10.27
C VAL A 13 5.96 -11.82 10.67
N SER A 14 5.00 -11.94 11.57
CA SER A 14 4.50 -13.21 12.07
C SER A 14 3.54 -13.88 11.10
N ALA A 15 2.69 -13.09 10.47
CA ALA A 15 1.77 -13.56 9.44
C ALA A 15 1.30 -12.41 8.53
N PHE A 16 0.71 -12.80 7.42
CA PHE A 16 0.09 -11.87 6.47
C PHE A 16 -1.04 -12.58 5.72
N ALA A 17 -1.97 -11.80 5.17
CA ALA A 17 -3.05 -12.29 4.33
C ALA A 17 -3.46 -11.24 3.30
N SER A 18 -4.02 -11.72 2.17
CA SER A 18 -4.57 -10.92 1.08
C SER A 18 -5.94 -11.45 0.67
N VAL A 19 -6.87 -10.51 0.42
CA VAL A 19 -8.20 -10.79 -0.13
C VAL A 19 -8.39 -9.85 -1.30
N VAL A 20 -8.80 -10.36 -2.47
CA VAL A 20 -8.98 -9.55 -3.68
C VAL A 20 -10.30 -9.87 -4.38
N GLY A 21 -10.74 -8.95 -5.25
CA GLY A 21 -11.86 -9.17 -6.14
C GLY A 21 -11.52 -10.04 -7.34
N GLN A 22 -12.55 -10.37 -8.14
CA GLN A 22 -12.39 -11.23 -9.32
C GLN A 22 -11.46 -10.61 -10.37
N LYS A 23 -11.54 -9.30 -10.61
CA LYS A 23 -10.70 -8.61 -11.61
C LYS A 23 -9.21 -8.74 -11.26
N GLU A 24 -8.85 -8.62 -10.00
CA GLU A 24 -7.50 -8.79 -9.49
C GLU A 24 -7.05 -10.26 -9.57
N ALA A 25 -7.97 -11.19 -9.31
CA ALA A 25 -7.70 -12.62 -9.44
C ALA A 25 -7.48 -13.07 -10.89
N ASP A 26 -8.06 -12.37 -11.86
CA ASP A 26 -7.86 -12.60 -13.29
C ASP A 26 -6.54 -11.99 -13.82
N GLY A 27 -5.84 -11.22 -12.98
CA GLY A 27 -4.55 -10.60 -13.30
C GLY A 27 -3.36 -11.56 -13.14
N PRO A 28 -2.15 -11.08 -13.47
CA PRO A 28 -0.92 -11.91 -13.46
C PRO A 28 -0.61 -12.52 -12.09
N LEU A 29 -1.03 -11.87 -11.01
CA LEU A 29 -0.77 -12.29 -9.64
C LEU A 29 -1.92 -13.09 -9.01
N GLY A 30 -2.98 -13.42 -9.75
CA GLY A 30 -4.20 -14.00 -9.21
C GLY A 30 -4.00 -15.24 -8.33
N ARG A 31 -3.07 -16.14 -8.71
CA ARG A 31 -2.75 -17.35 -7.94
C ARG A 31 -1.93 -17.07 -6.66
N ARG A 32 -1.50 -15.84 -6.45
CA ARG A 32 -0.71 -15.44 -5.29
C ARG A 32 -1.55 -14.95 -4.13
N PHE A 33 -2.81 -14.55 -4.39
CA PHE A 33 -3.70 -14.06 -3.35
C PHE A 33 -4.29 -15.20 -2.52
N ASP A 34 -4.55 -14.92 -1.22
CA ASP A 34 -5.01 -15.95 -0.27
C ASP A 34 -6.49 -16.27 -0.44
N ALA A 35 -7.28 -15.24 -0.75
CA ALA A 35 -8.70 -15.39 -0.97
C ALA A 35 -9.17 -14.48 -2.10
N VAL A 36 -10.14 -14.96 -2.86
CA VAL A 36 -10.81 -14.23 -3.92
C VAL A 36 -12.28 -14.05 -3.52
N GLU A 37 -12.79 -12.84 -3.71
CA GLU A 37 -14.19 -12.52 -3.57
C GLU A 37 -14.79 -12.33 -4.98
N PRO A 38 -15.51 -13.32 -5.49
CA PRO A 38 -16.00 -13.27 -6.86
C PRO A 38 -17.18 -12.30 -7.03
N ASP A 39 -17.94 -12.03 -5.96
CA ASP A 39 -18.99 -11.05 -5.95
C ASP A 39 -18.44 -9.69 -5.53
N ALA A 40 -18.59 -8.67 -6.38
CA ALA A 40 -18.15 -7.31 -6.09
C ALA A 40 -18.78 -6.73 -4.80
N ARG A 41 -19.89 -7.26 -4.34
CA ARG A 41 -20.52 -6.87 -3.07
C ARG A 41 -20.13 -7.75 -1.89
N ALA A 42 -19.37 -8.80 -2.10
CA ALA A 42 -18.96 -9.74 -1.04
C ALA A 42 -20.14 -10.19 -0.17
N GLY A 43 -21.32 -10.40 -0.79
CA GLY A 43 -22.56 -10.74 -0.08
C GLY A 43 -23.16 -9.60 0.74
N GLN A 44 -22.68 -8.36 0.61
CA GLN A 44 -23.16 -7.20 1.34
C GLN A 44 -24.17 -6.37 0.51
N ASP A 45 -24.92 -5.50 1.19
CA ASP A 45 -25.94 -4.65 0.54
C ASP A 45 -25.37 -3.32 -0.01
N SER A 46 -24.10 -2.98 0.30
CA SER A 46 -23.39 -1.83 -0.27
C SER A 46 -21.90 -2.11 -0.49
N TRP A 47 -21.28 -1.33 -1.37
CA TRP A 47 -19.85 -1.48 -1.68
C TRP A 47 -18.93 -1.09 -0.54
N GLU A 48 -19.32 -0.11 0.29
CA GLU A 48 -18.56 0.27 1.49
C GLU A 48 -18.57 -0.85 2.53
N LYS A 49 -19.68 -1.56 2.67
CA LYS A 49 -19.75 -2.75 3.52
C LYS A 49 -18.93 -3.91 2.95
N ALA A 50 -18.93 -4.07 1.62
CA ALA A 50 -18.09 -5.05 0.94
C ALA A 50 -16.60 -4.78 1.20
N GLU A 51 -16.15 -3.52 1.05
CA GLU A 51 -14.79 -3.09 1.37
C GLU A 51 -14.44 -3.43 2.82
N SER A 52 -15.30 -3.07 3.77
CA SER A 52 -15.12 -3.39 5.19
C SER A 52 -15.05 -4.90 5.45
N ALA A 53 -15.90 -5.70 4.79
CA ALA A 53 -15.91 -7.15 4.95
C ALA A 53 -14.63 -7.81 4.41
N MET A 54 -14.12 -7.35 3.26
CA MET A 54 -12.87 -7.84 2.69
C MET A 54 -11.66 -7.49 3.58
N LEU A 55 -11.60 -6.25 4.08
CA LEU A 55 -10.55 -5.83 5.01
C LEU A 55 -10.60 -6.61 6.32
N ARG A 56 -11.80 -6.80 6.88
CA ARG A 56 -11.99 -7.63 8.06
C ARG A 56 -11.50 -9.06 7.84
N ARG A 57 -11.85 -9.67 6.71
CA ARG A 57 -11.40 -11.03 6.34
C ARG A 57 -9.88 -11.12 6.27
N ALA A 58 -9.21 -10.12 5.69
CA ALA A 58 -7.74 -10.08 5.63
C ALA A 58 -7.11 -10.01 7.05
N ILE A 59 -7.70 -9.19 7.94
CA ILE A 59 -7.24 -9.07 9.33
C ILE A 59 -7.43 -10.41 10.08
N ASP A 60 -8.62 -11.00 10.00
CA ASP A 60 -8.93 -12.24 10.69
C ASP A 60 -8.03 -13.39 10.22
N MET A 61 -7.82 -13.54 8.90
CA MET A 61 -6.92 -14.56 8.34
C MET A 61 -5.46 -14.36 8.77
N ALA A 62 -4.98 -13.12 8.82
CA ALA A 62 -3.62 -12.86 9.27
C ALA A 62 -3.45 -13.11 10.77
N ALA A 63 -4.41 -12.70 11.59
CA ALA A 63 -4.40 -12.94 13.04
C ALA A 63 -4.48 -14.45 13.37
N GLU A 64 -5.35 -15.19 12.68
CA GLU A 64 -5.44 -16.65 12.82
C GLU A 64 -4.12 -17.35 12.48
N ARG A 65 -3.49 -16.97 11.37
CA ARG A 65 -2.18 -17.51 10.97
C ARG A 65 -1.06 -17.17 11.94
N ALA A 66 -1.12 -15.98 12.53
CA ALA A 66 -0.17 -15.58 13.56
C ALA A 66 -0.41 -16.30 14.90
N GLY A 67 -1.60 -16.87 15.09
CA GLY A 67 -2.01 -17.48 16.36
C GLY A 67 -2.15 -16.47 17.51
N VAL A 68 -2.38 -15.20 17.19
CA VAL A 68 -2.49 -14.12 18.18
C VAL A 68 -3.66 -13.20 17.87
N THR A 69 -4.26 -12.63 18.90
CA THR A 69 -5.08 -11.42 18.76
C THR A 69 -4.12 -10.24 18.76
N PRO A 70 -4.07 -9.40 17.70
CA PRO A 70 -3.19 -8.24 17.66
C PRO A 70 -3.44 -7.31 18.85
N GLY A 71 -2.37 -6.86 19.52
CA GLY A 71 -2.46 -5.91 20.62
C GLY A 71 -3.03 -4.56 20.21
N CYS A 72 -2.89 -4.18 18.95
CA CYS A 72 -3.57 -3.05 18.31
C CYS A 72 -3.70 -3.26 16.80
N VAL A 73 -4.60 -2.51 16.18
CA VAL A 73 -4.80 -2.48 14.72
C VAL A 73 -4.57 -1.07 14.20
N LEU A 74 -3.67 -0.94 13.23
CA LEU A 74 -3.45 0.27 12.46
C LEU A 74 -4.00 0.02 11.07
N ALA A 75 -5.06 0.74 10.70
CA ALA A 75 -5.67 0.50 9.40
C ALA A 75 -6.22 1.78 8.77
N GLY A 76 -6.39 1.74 7.45
CA GLY A 76 -6.98 2.81 6.68
C GLY A 76 -7.51 2.32 5.34
N ASP A 77 -8.22 3.20 4.69
CA ASP A 77 -8.88 3.02 3.41
C ASP A 77 -8.93 4.36 2.68
N LEU A 78 -9.63 4.43 1.55
CA LEU A 78 -9.78 5.67 0.77
C LEU A 78 -11.02 6.49 1.13
N LEU A 79 -11.91 5.96 1.96
CA LEU A 79 -13.17 6.61 2.28
C LEU A 79 -13.00 7.71 3.34
N ASN A 80 -13.92 8.67 3.32
CA ASN A 80 -13.94 9.72 4.32
C ASN A 80 -14.01 9.12 5.72
N GLN A 81 -13.25 9.67 6.66
CA GLN A 81 -13.14 9.28 8.07
C GLN A 81 -12.72 7.81 8.28
N CYS A 82 -11.98 7.22 7.32
CA CYS A 82 -11.60 5.81 7.37
C CYS A 82 -12.81 4.88 7.63
N ALA A 83 -13.91 5.15 6.93
CA ALA A 83 -15.17 4.44 7.17
C ALA A 83 -15.03 2.94 6.88
N GLY A 84 -14.36 2.54 5.81
CA GLY A 84 -14.09 1.15 5.48
C GLY A 84 -13.39 0.41 6.61
N SER A 85 -12.30 0.98 7.11
CA SER A 85 -11.47 0.41 8.19
C SER A 85 -12.18 0.42 9.53
N ALA A 86 -12.83 1.54 9.89
CA ALA A 86 -13.54 1.65 11.18
C ALA A 86 -14.63 0.58 11.31
N TYR A 87 -15.39 0.35 10.24
CA TYR A 87 -16.40 -0.72 10.23
C TYR A 87 -15.78 -2.12 10.15
N ALA A 88 -14.66 -2.29 9.47
CA ALA A 88 -13.94 -3.57 9.43
C ALA A 88 -13.47 -4.02 10.82
N VAL A 89 -12.93 -3.09 11.62
CA VAL A 89 -12.40 -3.40 12.95
C VAL A 89 -13.47 -3.36 14.05
N ARG A 90 -14.67 -2.90 13.75
CA ARG A 90 -15.78 -2.88 14.72
C ARG A 90 -16.01 -4.27 15.33
N GLY A 91 -16.01 -4.34 16.65
CA GLY A 91 -16.18 -5.58 17.41
C GLY A 91 -14.88 -6.40 17.59
N LEU A 92 -13.73 -5.94 17.08
CA LEU A 92 -12.44 -6.46 17.52
C LEU A 92 -12.12 -5.90 18.92
N ALA A 93 -11.66 -6.77 19.80
CA ALA A 93 -11.23 -6.37 21.15
C ALA A 93 -9.76 -5.85 21.13
N ALA A 94 -9.48 -4.88 20.25
CA ALA A 94 -8.15 -4.30 20.09
C ALA A 94 -8.26 -2.77 19.88
N PRO A 95 -7.35 -1.96 20.44
CA PRO A 95 -7.21 -0.55 20.11
C PRO A 95 -7.06 -0.35 18.60
N PHE A 96 -7.68 0.70 18.08
CA PHE A 96 -7.67 1.04 16.66
C PHE A 96 -7.05 2.41 16.41
N PHE A 97 -6.09 2.46 15.50
CA PHE A 97 -5.52 3.68 14.95
C PHE A 97 -5.96 3.80 13.50
N GLY A 98 -6.89 4.72 13.21
CA GLY A 98 -7.31 5.05 11.86
C GLY A 98 -6.28 5.97 11.20
N LEU A 99 -5.70 5.54 10.08
CA LEU A 99 -4.67 6.25 9.35
C LEU A 99 -5.20 6.68 7.98
N TYR A 100 -4.77 7.85 7.52
CA TYR A 100 -5.15 8.34 6.21
C TYR A 100 -3.97 9.00 5.47
N GLY A 101 -3.24 8.18 4.73
CA GLY A 101 -2.23 8.61 3.76
C GLY A 101 -2.67 8.32 2.31
N ALA A 102 -3.97 8.27 2.04
CA ALA A 102 -4.54 7.78 0.77
C ALA A 102 -3.93 6.41 0.40
N CYS A 103 -3.42 6.25 -0.82
CA CYS A 103 -2.82 4.97 -1.27
C CYS A 103 -1.54 4.59 -0.50
N SER A 104 -0.85 5.54 0.18
CA SER A 104 0.37 5.26 0.97
C SER A 104 0.10 4.60 2.32
N THR A 105 -1.15 4.51 2.74
CA THR A 105 -1.55 4.08 4.09
C THR A 105 -0.99 2.72 4.49
N MET A 106 -0.76 1.79 3.54
CA MET A 106 -0.17 0.48 3.90
C MET A 106 1.27 0.60 4.41
N ALA A 107 2.10 1.44 3.81
CA ALA A 107 3.47 1.67 4.30
C ALA A 107 3.48 2.49 5.59
N GLU A 108 2.56 3.45 5.72
CA GLU A 108 2.35 4.20 6.95
C GLU A 108 1.95 3.27 8.10
N ALA A 109 0.92 2.45 7.90
CA ALA A 109 0.43 1.50 8.89
C ALA A 109 1.51 0.49 9.30
N LEU A 110 2.25 -0.07 8.33
CA LEU A 110 3.32 -1.03 8.59
C LEU A 110 4.49 -0.41 9.35
N GLY A 111 4.92 0.80 8.97
CA GLY A 111 5.98 1.54 9.65
C GLY A 111 5.61 1.93 11.07
N MET A 112 4.40 2.46 11.27
CA MET A 112 3.89 2.83 12.59
C MET A 112 3.67 1.61 13.50
N ALA A 113 3.10 0.52 12.97
CA ALA A 113 2.97 -0.73 13.71
C ALA A 113 4.33 -1.27 14.15
N ALA A 114 5.32 -1.20 13.26
CA ALA A 114 6.68 -1.62 13.58
C ALA A 114 7.31 -0.75 14.69
N LEU A 115 7.12 0.57 14.67
CA LEU A 115 7.59 1.45 15.75
C LEU A 115 6.95 1.14 17.10
N LEU A 116 5.64 0.85 17.12
CA LEU A 116 4.92 0.53 18.36
C LEU A 116 5.40 -0.81 18.97
N VAL A 117 5.67 -1.81 18.13
CA VAL A 117 6.19 -3.09 18.56
C VAL A 117 7.67 -2.99 18.94
N ASP A 118 8.49 -2.29 18.15
CA ASP A 118 9.91 -2.05 18.43
C ASP A 118 10.12 -1.29 19.76
N GLY A 119 9.28 -0.30 20.00
CA GLY A 119 9.28 0.47 21.25
C GLY A 119 8.74 -0.29 22.46
N GLY A 120 8.21 -1.50 22.29
CA GLY A 120 7.67 -2.33 23.37
C GLY A 120 6.32 -1.87 23.92
N TYR A 121 5.59 -1.02 23.19
CA TYR A 121 4.25 -0.57 23.60
C TYR A 121 3.20 -1.66 23.40
N PHE A 122 3.42 -2.52 22.40
CA PHE A 122 2.58 -3.69 22.11
C PHE A 122 3.46 -4.89 21.78
N GLU A 123 3.05 -6.08 22.20
CA GLU A 123 3.74 -7.35 21.84
C GLU A 123 3.48 -7.72 20.37
N SER A 124 2.33 -7.30 19.84
CA SER A 124 1.97 -7.48 18.43
C SER A 124 1.08 -6.36 17.94
N ALA A 125 1.14 -6.08 16.64
CA ALA A 125 0.29 -5.10 15.97
C ALA A 125 -0.10 -5.59 14.57
N ALA A 126 -1.32 -5.29 14.14
CA ALA A 126 -1.77 -5.52 12.78
C ALA A 126 -1.72 -4.22 11.96
N ALA A 127 -1.07 -4.25 10.79
CA ALA A 127 -1.13 -3.20 9.79
C ALA A 127 -1.99 -3.68 8.63
N ALA A 128 -3.08 -2.99 8.32
CA ALA A 128 -4.05 -3.45 7.33
C ALA A 128 -4.63 -2.31 6.52
N THR A 129 -4.75 -2.48 5.21
CA THR A 129 -5.47 -1.52 4.37
C THR A 129 -6.28 -2.22 3.31
N GLY A 130 -7.36 -1.57 2.87
CA GLY A 130 -8.22 -2.03 1.81
C GLY A 130 -8.73 -0.89 0.95
N SER A 131 -9.16 -1.22 -0.24
CA SER A 131 -9.90 -0.33 -1.13
C SER A 131 -10.88 -1.14 -1.96
N HIS A 132 -11.89 -0.47 -2.50
CA HIS A 132 -12.86 -1.07 -3.38
C HIS A 132 -13.15 -0.12 -4.54
N PHE A 133 -13.11 -0.63 -5.78
CA PHE A 133 -13.31 0.18 -6.98
C PHE A 133 -14.58 1.03 -6.89
N CYS A 134 -15.72 0.41 -6.63
CA CYS A 134 -17.01 1.11 -6.68
C CYS A 134 -17.16 2.17 -5.59
N SER A 135 -16.70 1.92 -4.35
CA SER A 135 -16.78 2.89 -3.26
C SER A 135 -15.86 4.09 -3.50
N ALA A 136 -14.62 3.85 -3.98
CA ALA A 136 -13.65 4.88 -4.31
C ALA A 136 -14.09 5.73 -5.51
N GLU A 137 -14.53 5.10 -6.61
CA GLU A 137 -15.02 5.83 -7.78
C GLU A 137 -16.22 6.72 -7.43
N ARG A 138 -17.16 6.21 -6.64
CA ARG A 138 -18.32 6.97 -6.20
C ARG A 138 -17.95 8.19 -5.34
N GLN A 139 -16.90 8.08 -4.54
CA GLN A 139 -16.45 9.16 -3.67
C GLN A 139 -15.60 10.21 -4.40
N PHE A 140 -14.67 9.78 -5.25
CA PHE A 140 -13.62 10.66 -5.76
C PHE A 140 -13.83 11.16 -7.19
N ARG A 141 -14.69 10.49 -7.97
CA ARG A 141 -14.92 10.84 -9.38
C ARG A 141 -16.38 11.19 -9.62
N TYR A 142 -17.03 10.46 -10.48
CA TYR A 142 -18.43 10.68 -10.83
C TYR A 142 -19.27 9.51 -10.34
N PRO A 143 -20.60 9.66 -10.22
CA PRO A 143 -21.46 8.51 -10.01
C PRO A 143 -21.13 7.41 -11.02
N LEU A 144 -21.06 6.16 -10.56
CA LEU A 144 -20.71 5.02 -11.43
C LEU A 144 -21.66 4.90 -12.62
N GLU A 145 -22.90 5.25 -12.42
CA GLU A 145 -23.98 5.23 -13.42
C GLU A 145 -23.76 6.25 -14.55
N TYR A 146 -22.91 7.25 -14.36
CA TYR A 146 -22.59 8.24 -15.38
C TYR A 146 -21.75 7.67 -16.54
N GLY A 147 -20.93 6.65 -16.27
CA GLY A 147 -20.21 5.89 -17.31
C GLY A 147 -19.21 6.71 -18.12
N GLY A 148 -18.49 7.63 -17.50
CA GLY A 148 -17.48 8.44 -18.18
C GLY A 148 -16.30 7.61 -18.74
N VAL A 149 -15.78 8.03 -19.90
CA VAL A 149 -14.56 7.42 -20.48
C VAL A 149 -13.36 7.76 -19.62
N ARG A 150 -12.58 6.76 -19.21
CA ARG A 150 -11.34 6.96 -18.49
C ARG A 150 -10.23 7.46 -19.41
N THR A 151 -9.43 8.41 -18.95
CA THR A 151 -8.27 8.92 -19.69
C THR A 151 -7.16 7.86 -19.78
N PRO A 152 -6.24 7.93 -20.76
CA PRO A 152 -5.09 7.02 -20.84
C PRO A 152 -4.18 7.02 -19.60
N THR A 153 -4.17 8.13 -18.84
CA THR A 153 -3.40 8.30 -17.61
C THR A 153 -4.10 7.75 -16.36
N ALA A 154 -5.39 7.40 -16.46
CA ALA A 154 -6.16 6.89 -15.34
C ALA A 154 -5.66 5.53 -14.88
N GLN A 155 -5.85 5.26 -13.61
CA GLN A 155 -5.60 3.98 -12.97
C GLN A 155 -6.92 3.35 -12.50
N TRP A 156 -6.92 2.05 -12.30
CA TRP A 156 -8.07 1.30 -11.77
C TRP A 156 -7.89 1.08 -10.27
N THR A 157 -8.82 1.57 -9.46
CA THR A 157 -8.80 1.29 -8.02
C THR A 157 -8.95 -0.21 -7.79
N VAL A 158 -7.99 -0.78 -7.08
CA VAL A 158 -8.00 -2.22 -6.75
C VAL A 158 -9.10 -2.51 -5.74
N THR A 159 -9.87 -3.54 -6.02
CA THR A 159 -10.80 -4.14 -5.05
C THR A 159 -10.02 -5.21 -4.29
N GLY A 160 -9.54 -4.86 -3.10
CA GLY A 160 -8.73 -5.77 -2.33
C GLY A 160 -8.30 -5.21 -0.99
N ALA A 161 -7.78 -6.10 -0.16
CA ALA A 161 -7.25 -5.78 1.16
C ALA A 161 -6.05 -6.66 1.47
N GLY A 162 -5.14 -6.13 2.29
CA GLY A 162 -4.02 -6.87 2.84
C GLY A 162 -3.81 -6.54 4.31
N CYS A 163 -3.32 -7.52 5.05
CA CYS A 163 -2.96 -7.38 6.46
C CYS A 163 -1.61 -8.03 6.73
N VAL A 164 -0.78 -7.36 7.50
CA VAL A 164 0.48 -7.87 8.07
C VAL A 164 0.39 -7.81 9.58
N VAL A 165 0.64 -8.91 10.26
CA VAL A 165 0.78 -8.96 11.71
C VAL A 165 2.26 -8.96 12.05
N LEU A 166 2.66 -7.96 12.82
CA LEU A 166 4.00 -7.85 13.39
C LEU A 166 3.99 -8.33 14.83
N SER A 167 5.06 -8.99 15.24
CA SER A 167 5.29 -9.40 16.62
C SER A 167 6.74 -9.10 17.02
N ARG A 168 6.94 -8.92 18.32
CA ARG A 168 8.27 -8.64 18.88
C ARG A 168 9.26 -9.76 18.59
N GLU A 169 8.78 -11.00 18.69
CA GLU A 169 9.55 -12.20 18.41
C GLU A 169 9.00 -12.94 17.20
N GLY A 170 9.85 -13.70 16.50
CA GLY A 170 9.46 -14.48 15.32
C GLY A 170 10.64 -14.83 14.43
N ALA A 171 10.40 -15.68 13.44
CA ALA A 171 11.42 -16.12 12.48
C ALA A 171 11.67 -15.13 11.32
N GLY A 172 10.92 -14.03 11.28
CA GLY A 172 10.99 -13.05 10.20
C GLY A 172 10.20 -13.43 8.94
N PRO A 173 10.28 -12.60 7.88
CA PRO A 173 11.17 -11.43 7.71
C PRO A 173 10.89 -10.33 8.73
N TYR A 174 11.81 -9.37 8.82
CA TYR A 174 11.80 -8.34 9.84
C TYR A 174 11.65 -6.95 9.21
N VAL A 175 10.90 -6.07 9.87
CA VAL A 175 10.89 -4.65 9.54
C VAL A 175 12.09 -4.00 10.22
N THR A 176 13.04 -3.52 9.43
CA THR A 176 14.33 -3.03 9.95
C THR A 176 14.47 -1.52 9.95
N ARG A 177 13.78 -0.84 9.01
CA ARG A 177 13.82 0.62 8.86
C ARG A 177 12.47 1.16 8.41
N PHE A 178 12.20 2.38 8.86
CA PHE A 178 11.06 3.17 8.40
C PHE A 178 11.51 4.57 8.04
N THR A 179 11.23 5.01 6.82
CA THR A 179 11.46 6.38 6.34
C THR A 179 10.12 7.08 6.19
N PRO A 180 9.72 7.91 7.16
CA PRO A 180 8.49 8.69 7.07
C PRO A 180 8.54 9.66 5.89
N GLY A 181 7.42 9.76 5.17
CA GLY A 181 7.25 10.69 4.06
C GLY A 181 7.07 12.13 4.50
N ARG A 182 7.27 13.03 3.55
CA ARG A 182 6.89 14.45 3.64
C ARG A 182 5.86 14.74 2.57
N ILE A 183 5.05 15.77 2.80
CA ILE A 183 4.17 16.28 1.75
C ILE A 183 5.01 16.92 0.65
N VAL A 184 4.81 16.47 -0.58
CA VAL A 184 5.41 17.03 -1.79
C VAL A 184 4.28 17.45 -2.72
N ASP A 185 4.32 18.69 -3.19
CA ASP A 185 3.34 19.22 -4.14
C ASP A 185 4.06 19.69 -5.40
N ALA A 186 3.84 18.99 -6.49
CA ALA A 186 4.41 19.28 -7.80
C ALA A 186 3.50 20.19 -8.66
N GLY A 187 2.43 20.74 -8.10
CA GLY A 187 1.49 21.60 -8.80
C GLY A 187 0.55 20.87 -9.78
N ILE A 188 0.49 19.52 -9.72
CA ILE A 188 -0.39 18.72 -10.57
C ILE A 188 -1.83 18.91 -10.10
N LYS A 189 -2.74 19.18 -11.05
CA LYS A 189 -4.17 19.39 -10.79
C LYS A 189 -5.06 18.34 -11.47
N ASP A 190 -4.51 17.54 -12.36
CA ASP A 190 -5.24 16.52 -13.10
C ASP A 190 -5.51 15.29 -12.18
N MET A 191 -6.75 15.18 -11.74
CA MET A 191 -7.22 14.06 -10.91
C MET A 191 -7.11 12.69 -11.61
N ALA A 192 -7.04 12.66 -12.94
CA ALA A 192 -6.87 11.44 -13.71
C ALA A 192 -5.39 11.05 -13.92
N ASN A 193 -4.44 11.84 -13.39
CA ASN A 193 -3.01 11.59 -13.52
C ASN A 193 -2.31 11.57 -12.14
N MET A 194 -2.75 10.67 -11.29
CA MET A 194 -2.21 10.52 -9.93
C MET A 194 -0.74 10.10 -9.92
N GLY A 195 -0.30 9.29 -10.90
CA GLY A 195 1.10 8.89 -11.03
C GLY A 195 2.06 10.07 -11.14
N ALA A 196 1.70 11.10 -11.92
CA ALA A 196 2.50 12.32 -12.03
C ALA A 196 2.53 13.13 -10.71
N ALA A 197 1.44 13.14 -9.96
CA ALA A 197 1.39 13.81 -8.65
C ALA A 197 2.23 13.08 -7.60
N MET A 198 2.22 11.73 -7.61
CA MET A 198 2.86 10.90 -6.59
C MET A 198 4.35 10.63 -6.81
N ALA A 199 4.82 10.59 -8.06
CA ALA A 199 6.22 10.26 -8.38
C ALA A 199 7.25 11.19 -7.69
N PRO A 200 7.06 12.52 -7.58
CA PRO A 200 7.97 13.39 -6.83
C PRO A 200 8.04 13.09 -5.33
N ALA A 201 6.93 12.65 -4.71
CA ALA A 201 6.93 12.24 -3.31
C ALA A 201 7.67 10.91 -3.10
N ALA A 202 7.53 9.97 -4.04
CA ALA A 202 8.32 8.74 -4.04
C ALA A 202 9.82 9.03 -4.18
N TYR A 203 10.18 9.92 -5.10
CA TYR A 203 11.55 10.36 -5.31
C TYR A 203 12.15 10.99 -4.03
N ASP A 204 11.45 11.94 -3.38
CA ASP A 204 11.91 12.55 -2.12
C ASP A 204 12.18 11.50 -1.03
N THR A 205 11.26 10.58 -0.84
CA THR A 205 11.36 9.59 0.23
C THR A 205 12.43 8.55 -0.05
N LEU A 206 12.48 7.99 -1.27
CA LEU A 206 13.49 7.00 -1.65
C LEU A 206 14.90 7.60 -1.67
N LYS A 207 15.06 8.82 -2.19
CA LYS A 207 16.36 9.53 -2.17
C LYS A 207 16.87 9.71 -0.75
N ARG A 208 16.02 10.23 0.16
CA ARG A 208 16.38 10.37 1.57
C ARG A 208 16.70 9.02 2.22
N HIS A 209 15.96 7.99 1.90
CA HIS A 209 16.23 6.65 2.39
C HIS A 209 17.61 6.16 1.97
N PHE A 210 17.94 6.27 0.68
CA PHE A 210 19.26 5.85 0.15
C PHE A 210 20.41 6.65 0.76
N GLU A 211 20.27 7.97 0.81
CA GLU A 211 21.30 8.87 1.38
C GLU A 211 21.54 8.62 2.87
N GLN A 212 20.47 8.49 3.66
CA GLN A 212 20.57 8.38 5.12
C GLN A 212 21.00 6.99 5.60
N THR A 213 20.73 5.97 4.80
CA THR A 213 21.12 4.60 5.14
C THR A 213 22.44 4.16 4.52
N GLY A 214 22.92 4.89 3.51
CA GLY A 214 24.05 4.47 2.69
C GLY A 214 23.76 3.21 1.86
N ARG A 215 22.46 2.90 1.62
CA ARG A 215 21.99 1.71 0.92
C ARG A 215 21.29 2.14 -0.37
N GLY A 216 21.95 2.00 -1.51
CA GLY A 216 21.40 2.34 -2.81
C GLY A 216 20.34 1.34 -3.30
N PRO A 217 19.78 1.57 -4.50
CA PRO A 217 18.81 0.64 -5.10
C PRO A 217 19.34 -0.79 -5.25
N ASP A 218 20.64 -0.94 -5.51
CA ASP A 218 21.36 -2.21 -5.68
C ASP A 218 21.50 -3.02 -4.38
N TYR A 219 21.35 -2.38 -3.22
CA TYR A 219 21.32 -3.09 -1.94
C TYR A 219 20.08 -3.98 -1.80
N TYR A 220 18.94 -3.59 -2.38
CA TYR A 220 17.69 -4.28 -2.26
C TYR A 220 17.49 -5.27 -3.41
N ASP A 221 16.96 -6.44 -3.11
CA ASP A 221 16.53 -7.40 -4.14
C ASP A 221 15.30 -6.86 -4.90
N VAL A 222 14.49 -6.03 -4.21
CA VAL A 222 13.35 -5.32 -4.79
C VAL A 222 13.21 -3.93 -4.16
N VAL A 223 13.09 -2.90 -5.00
CA VAL A 223 12.56 -1.59 -4.64
C VAL A 223 11.13 -1.54 -5.19
N LEU A 224 10.13 -1.44 -4.32
CA LEU A 224 8.73 -1.62 -4.66
C LEU A 224 7.93 -0.37 -4.35
N THR A 225 7.36 0.28 -5.38
CA THR A 225 6.38 1.37 -5.18
C THR A 225 4.95 0.83 -5.11
N GLY A 226 4.07 1.60 -4.48
CA GLY A 226 2.70 1.17 -4.17
C GLY A 226 1.77 1.14 -5.38
N ASP A 227 1.63 2.25 -6.05
CA ASP A 227 0.66 2.42 -7.13
C ASP A 227 0.95 3.64 -8.02
N LEU A 228 2.22 3.89 -8.32
CA LEU A 228 2.59 4.92 -9.29
C LEU A 228 2.01 4.63 -10.68
N GLY A 229 1.79 3.36 -10.98
CA GLY A 229 1.37 2.90 -12.29
C GLY A 229 2.44 3.12 -13.36
N ARG A 230 2.11 2.80 -14.63
CA ARG A 230 3.06 2.86 -15.73
C ARG A 230 3.71 4.24 -15.87
N LEU A 231 2.91 5.30 -15.96
CA LEU A 231 3.41 6.65 -16.16
C LEU A 231 4.22 7.16 -14.95
N GLY A 232 3.70 6.98 -13.74
CA GLY A 232 4.40 7.43 -12.52
C GLY A 232 5.71 6.67 -12.29
N GLN A 233 5.77 5.38 -12.66
CA GLN A 233 6.98 4.58 -12.63
C GLN A 233 8.05 5.11 -13.59
N GLU A 234 7.66 5.52 -14.80
CA GLU A 234 8.55 6.14 -15.78
C GLU A 234 9.09 7.48 -15.27
N ILE A 235 8.20 8.36 -14.77
CA ILE A 235 8.60 9.65 -14.19
C ILE A 235 9.59 9.45 -13.02
N LEU A 236 9.35 8.47 -12.16
CA LEU A 236 10.28 8.20 -11.04
C LEU A 236 11.66 7.76 -11.54
N ARG A 237 11.74 6.92 -12.57
CA ARG A 237 13.01 6.54 -13.21
C ARG A 237 13.73 7.76 -13.77
N ASP A 238 13.02 8.65 -14.45
CA ASP A 238 13.60 9.86 -15.04
C ASP A 238 14.13 10.81 -13.96
N LEU A 239 13.42 10.97 -12.84
CA LEU A 239 13.87 11.80 -11.71
C LEU A 239 15.16 11.26 -11.11
N PHE A 240 15.30 9.95 -10.91
CA PHE A 240 16.53 9.35 -10.41
C PHE A 240 17.67 9.38 -11.43
N ALA A 241 17.35 9.17 -12.72
CA ALA A 241 18.34 9.26 -13.80
C ALA A 241 18.92 10.67 -13.93
N ALA A 242 18.15 11.72 -13.67
CA ALA A 242 18.60 13.10 -13.64
C ALA A 242 19.66 13.35 -12.53
N ASP A 243 19.61 12.58 -11.44
CA ASP A 243 20.63 12.58 -10.37
C ASP A 243 21.78 11.60 -10.65
N GLY A 244 21.79 10.91 -11.79
CA GLY A 244 22.79 9.90 -12.12
C GLY A 244 22.61 8.56 -11.37
N ILE A 245 21.42 8.30 -10.83
CA ILE A 245 21.07 7.06 -10.12
C ILE A 245 20.17 6.19 -11.02
N ASP A 246 20.61 4.97 -11.28
CA ASP A 246 19.77 3.96 -11.94
C ASP A 246 19.03 3.14 -10.88
N LEU A 247 17.70 3.13 -10.93
CA LEU A 247 16.89 2.27 -10.05
C LEU A 247 17.01 0.78 -10.38
N GLY A 248 17.54 0.46 -11.57
CA GLY A 248 17.78 -0.92 -12.00
C GLY A 248 16.54 -1.73 -12.37
N PRO A 249 16.75 -3.00 -12.75
CA PRO A 249 15.66 -3.91 -13.13
C PRO A 249 14.87 -4.44 -11.91
N ASN A 250 15.40 -4.28 -10.71
CA ASN A 250 14.77 -4.67 -9.44
C ASN A 250 13.75 -3.64 -8.92
N TYR A 251 13.60 -2.50 -9.61
CA TYR A 251 12.53 -1.54 -9.33
C TYR A 251 11.21 -1.98 -9.96
N MET A 252 10.18 -2.13 -9.13
CA MET A 252 8.86 -2.62 -9.49
C MET A 252 7.77 -1.72 -8.89
N ASP A 253 6.56 -1.79 -9.46
CA ASP A 253 5.39 -1.05 -8.98
C ASP A 253 4.19 -1.99 -8.84
N CYS A 254 3.51 -1.96 -7.68
CA CYS A 254 2.38 -2.85 -7.41
C CYS A 254 1.23 -2.62 -8.40
N GLY A 255 0.97 -1.37 -8.78
CA GLY A 255 -0.08 -1.03 -9.73
C GLY A 255 0.19 -1.58 -11.14
N VAL A 256 1.46 -1.67 -11.53
CA VAL A 256 1.85 -2.29 -12.82
C VAL A 256 1.75 -3.81 -12.75
N LEU A 257 2.06 -4.41 -11.61
CA LEU A 257 2.12 -5.88 -11.45
C LEU A 257 0.76 -6.55 -11.30
N ILE A 258 -0.23 -5.86 -10.72
CA ILE A 258 -1.48 -6.50 -10.33
C ILE A 258 -2.39 -6.84 -11.50
N TYR A 259 -2.32 -6.08 -12.61
CA TYR A 259 -3.16 -6.25 -13.79
C TYR A 259 -2.35 -6.57 -15.05
N ASP A 260 -2.95 -7.34 -15.94
CA ASP A 260 -2.60 -7.31 -17.34
C ASP A 260 -3.23 -6.05 -17.95
N ILE A 261 -2.44 -4.98 -17.99
CA ILE A 261 -2.91 -3.62 -18.28
C ILE A 261 -3.70 -3.53 -19.58
N GLU A 262 -3.23 -4.21 -20.63
CA GLU A 262 -3.86 -4.18 -21.95
C GLU A 262 -5.14 -5.04 -21.99
N ARG A 263 -5.08 -6.27 -21.49
CA ARG A 263 -6.21 -7.20 -21.54
C ARG A 263 -7.34 -6.82 -20.58
N GLN A 264 -7.01 -6.20 -19.44
CA GLN A 264 -7.98 -5.84 -18.42
C GLN A 264 -8.42 -4.37 -18.48
N ASP A 265 -7.94 -3.61 -19.48
CA ASP A 265 -8.31 -2.21 -19.72
C ASP A 265 -8.12 -1.34 -18.45
N THR A 266 -6.94 -1.39 -17.85
CA THR A 266 -6.63 -0.63 -16.64
C THR A 266 -5.75 0.60 -16.89
N HIS A 267 -5.44 0.91 -18.15
CA HIS A 267 -4.68 2.06 -18.67
C HIS A 267 -3.29 2.17 -18.04
N CYS A 268 -3.13 2.90 -16.94
CA CYS A 268 -1.84 3.00 -16.24
C CYS A 268 -1.65 1.97 -15.12
N GLY A 269 -2.59 1.05 -14.93
CA GLY A 269 -2.47 -0.01 -13.93
C GLY A 269 -3.38 0.16 -12.72
N GLY A 270 -3.02 -0.48 -11.61
CA GLY A 270 -3.78 -0.45 -10.37
C GLY A 270 -3.51 0.80 -9.53
N SER A 271 -4.45 1.14 -8.65
CA SER A 271 -4.37 2.22 -7.68
C SER A 271 -5.04 1.83 -6.36
N GLY A 272 -4.76 2.59 -5.32
CA GLY A 272 -5.39 2.46 -4.01
C GLY A 272 -4.53 1.74 -2.96
N CYS A 273 -4.85 1.97 -1.70
CA CYS A 273 -4.14 1.32 -0.60
C CYS A 273 -4.38 -0.20 -0.55
N GLY A 274 -5.48 -0.69 -1.13
CA GLY A 274 -5.71 -2.12 -1.37
C GLY A 274 -4.77 -2.69 -2.44
N CYS A 275 -4.31 -1.90 -3.41
CA CYS A 275 -3.32 -2.31 -4.42
C CYS A 275 -2.00 -2.70 -3.76
N SER A 276 -1.38 -1.74 -3.08
CA SER A 276 -0.09 -1.94 -2.41
C SER A 276 -0.17 -3.03 -1.34
N ALA A 277 -1.27 -3.08 -0.56
CA ALA A 277 -1.48 -4.08 0.47
C ALA A 277 -1.60 -5.50 -0.09
N SER A 278 -2.45 -5.68 -1.12
CA SER A 278 -2.68 -7.01 -1.72
C SER A 278 -1.42 -7.56 -2.39
N VAL A 279 -0.70 -6.71 -3.16
CA VAL A 279 0.52 -7.13 -3.85
C VAL A 279 1.65 -7.41 -2.86
N LEU A 280 1.84 -6.56 -1.85
CA LEU A 280 2.82 -6.77 -0.79
C LEU A 280 2.60 -8.12 -0.11
N THR A 281 1.37 -8.37 0.38
CA THR A 281 1.05 -9.58 1.16
C THR A 281 0.91 -10.82 0.28
N GLY A 282 0.28 -10.71 -0.88
CA GLY A 282 0.05 -11.85 -1.78
C GLY A 282 1.29 -12.30 -2.53
N HIS A 283 2.19 -11.37 -2.89
CA HIS A 283 3.33 -11.70 -3.74
C HIS A 283 4.67 -11.55 -3.01
N PHE A 284 5.00 -10.36 -2.52
CA PHE A 284 6.35 -10.10 -2.00
C PHE A 284 6.61 -10.76 -0.65
N MET A 285 5.70 -10.69 0.31
CA MET A 285 5.84 -11.38 1.60
C MET A 285 5.91 -12.90 1.43
N ARG A 286 5.14 -13.47 0.49
CA ARG A 286 5.27 -14.89 0.13
C ARG A 286 6.64 -15.20 -0.46
N GLY A 287 7.11 -14.37 -1.41
CA GLY A 287 8.42 -14.57 -2.01
C GLY A 287 9.56 -14.46 -1.00
N MET A 288 9.45 -13.55 -0.02
CA MET A 288 10.42 -13.49 1.09
C MET A 288 10.38 -14.73 1.96
N ARG A 289 9.19 -15.21 2.32
CA ARG A 289 9.03 -16.45 3.07
C ARG A 289 9.58 -17.67 2.31
N ASP A 290 9.38 -17.69 1.00
CA ASP A 290 9.83 -18.77 0.10
C ASP A 290 11.33 -18.62 -0.27
N GLY A 291 12.02 -17.56 0.21
CA GLY A 291 13.45 -17.31 0.00
C GLY A 291 13.83 -16.71 -1.35
N LEU A 292 12.84 -16.23 -2.14
CA LEU A 292 13.08 -15.57 -3.44
C LEU A 292 13.74 -14.21 -3.27
N TRP A 293 13.37 -13.46 -2.23
CA TRP A 293 13.91 -12.14 -1.90
C TRP A 293 14.29 -12.09 -0.43
N ARG A 294 15.38 -11.42 -0.14
CA ARG A 294 15.89 -11.22 1.23
C ARG A 294 15.75 -9.79 1.71
N ARG A 295 15.70 -8.82 0.79
CA ARG A 295 15.66 -7.39 1.10
C ARG A 295 14.69 -6.69 0.17
N VAL A 296 13.57 -6.25 0.71
CA VAL A 296 12.53 -5.51 0.00
C VAL A 296 12.40 -4.13 0.61
N LEU A 297 12.54 -3.07 -0.20
CA LEU A 297 12.20 -1.71 0.17
C LEU A 297 10.80 -1.40 -0.38
N PHE A 298 9.81 -1.38 0.48
CA PHE A 298 8.43 -1.08 0.14
C PHE A 298 8.13 0.39 0.35
N ALA A 299 7.79 1.12 -0.70
CA ALA A 299 7.57 2.56 -0.74
C ALA A 299 6.18 2.88 -1.30
N ALA A 300 5.14 2.86 -0.45
CA ALA A 300 3.78 3.15 -0.89
C ALA A 300 3.56 4.66 -1.01
N THR A 301 2.91 5.05 -2.11
CA THR A 301 2.63 6.43 -2.51
C THR A 301 1.16 6.76 -2.32
N GLY A 302 0.84 8.02 -2.08
CA GLY A 302 -0.53 8.49 -1.91
C GLY A 302 -0.72 9.91 -2.46
N ALA A 303 -1.75 10.08 -3.28
CA ALA A 303 -2.25 11.37 -3.71
C ALA A 303 -3.33 11.83 -2.72
N LEU A 304 -3.06 12.90 -1.98
CA LEU A 304 -3.98 13.44 -0.98
C LEU A 304 -5.06 14.30 -1.65
N MET A 305 -5.79 13.67 -2.53
CA MET A 305 -6.80 14.29 -3.37
C MET A 305 -8.14 14.36 -2.62
N SER A 306 -8.80 15.50 -2.75
CA SER A 306 -10.17 15.70 -2.29
C SER A 306 -11.00 16.31 -3.43
N PRO A 307 -12.24 15.82 -3.70
CA PRO A 307 -13.13 16.47 -4.66
C PRO A 307 -13.35 17.95 -4.36
N THR A 308 -13.43 18.31 -3.08
CA THR A 308 -13.61 19.70 -2.65
C THR A 308 -12.43 20.56 -3.03
N THR A 309 -11.19 20.16 -2.71
CA THR A 309 -9.99 20.94 -3.04
C THR A 309 -9.75 21.01 -4.54
N ALA A 310 -10.01 19.92 -5.26
CA ALA A 310 -9.93 19.90 -6.72
C ALA A 310 -10.93 20.89 -7.37
N GLN A 311 -12.17 20.96 -6.88
CA GLN A 311 -13.17 21.94 -7.36
C GLN A 311 -12.79 23.37 -7.01
N GLN A 312 -11.99 23.59 -5.97
CA GLN A 312 -11.43 24.90 -5.61
C GLN A 312 -10.20 25.27 -6.47
N GLY A 313 -9.75 24.37 -7.35
CA GLY A 313 -8.62 24.61 -8.25
C GLY A 313 -7.24 24.38 -7.61
N GLU A 314 -7.20 23.73 -6.43
CA GLU A 314 -5.96 23.38 -5.76
C GLU A 314 -5.22 22.25 -6.50
N SER A 315 -3.91 22.17 -6.28
CA SER A 315 -3.08 21.06 -6.71
C SER A 315 -3.29 19.83 -5.81
N ILE A 316 -2.71 18.71 -6.23
CA ILE A 316 -2.77 17.42 -5.51
C ILE A 316 -1.48 17.22 -4.75
N PRO A 317 -1.42 17.51 -3.44
CA PRO A 317 -0.26 17.14 -2.63
C PRO A 317 -0.15 15.63 -2.51
N ALA A 318 1.08 15.13 -2.49
CA ALA A 318 1.36 13.69 -2.41
C ALA A 318 2.31 13.36 -1.25
N ILE A 319 2.31 12.11 -0.84
CA ILE A 319 3.18 11.59 0.20
C ILE A 319 3.66 10.19 -0.19
N CYS A 320 4.84 9.79 0.32
CA CYS A 320 5.35 8.44 0.21
C CYS A 320 6.01 8.04 1.52
N HIS A 321 5.68 6.85 2.03
CA HIS A 321 6.37 6.26 3.15
C HIS A 321 7.13 5.02 2.70
N ALA A 322 8.35 4.79 3.23
CA ALA A 322 9.15 3.64 2.86
C ALA A 322 9.50 2.77 4.07
N VAL A 323 9.35 1.45 3.92
CA VAL A 323 9.63 0.44 4.93
C VAL A 323 10.61 -0.59 4.36
N ALA A 324 11.75 -0.78 5.01
CA ALA A 324 12.69 -1.84 4.65
C ALA A 324 12.33 -3.13 5.40
N ILE A 325 12.20 -4.22 4.63
CA ILE A 325 11.84 -5.54 5.13
C ILE A 325 12.95 -6.50 4.72
N GLU A 326 13.56 -7.16 5.70
CA GLU A 326 14.76 -7.96 5.49
C GLU A 326 14.63 -9.34 6.15
N SER A 327 15.21 -10.38 5.55
CA SER A 327 15.16 -11.75 6.07
C SER A 327 15.99 -11.94 7.35
N GLY A 328 16.91 -11.03 7.67
CA GLY A 328 17.72 -11.02 8.89
C GLY A 328 17.50 -9.76 9.69
N ARG A 329 17.65 -9.86 11.00
CA ARG A 329 17.79 -8.68 11.87
C ARG A 329 19.14 -8.02 11.57
N CYS A 330 19.18 -6.68 11.54
CA CYS A 330 20.44 -5.90 11.32
C CYS A 330 21.37 -5.99 12.52
#